data_0ba94db258a6f772d10e1ff4b59ef726
#
_entry.id   0ba94db258a6f772d10e1ff4b59ef726
#
_cell.length_a   1.000
_cell.length_b   1.000
_cell.length_c   1.000
_cell.angle_alpha   90.00
_cell.angle_beta   90.00
_cell.angle_gamma   90.00
#
_symmetry.space_group_name_H-M   'P 1'
#
loop_
_entity.id
_entity.type
_entity.pdbx_description
1 polymer ?
#
loop_
_entity_poly.entity_id
_entity_poly.type
_entity_poly.pdbx_seq_one_letter_code
_entity_poly.pdbx_strand_id
1 'polypeptide(L)'
;MDCYVKFDDQLTKAAESFKKIDKKEVIRVISHLDADGISACSVIIKLLNNENRKYSVSIVQQLNKAVLNQLAAEPYNCFIFTDIGSGVVSDIKETLNGKTVFILDHHSIEDAAFGDIVFVNPHLCWIDGGREISGAGVVFKFACAVDKSMEELAHIAIIGAIGDLQEQNGFLRLNDEILKTAVKNGKIKVERGLRIFGAQRKPLHKALEYCTDPYIPGFSGS
;
A
#
# COMPACT_ATOMS: atom_id res chain seq x y z
N MET A 1 -13.73 15.41 15.17
CA MET A 1 -12.54 14.57 15.34
C MET A 1 -11.73 14.73 14.06
N ASP A 2 -10.42 14.98 14.19
CA ASP A 2 -9.51 15.14 13.04
C ASP A 2 -9.54 13.87 12.16
N CYS A 3 -9.49 14.01 10.83
CA CYS A 3 -9.50 12.89 9.89
C CYS A 3 -8.32 11.92 10.12
N TYR A 4 -7.12 12.46 10.42
CA TYR A 4 -5.94 11.65 10.70
C TYR A 4 -6.05 10.88 12.02
N VAL A 5 -6.65 11.46 13.05
CA VAL A 5 -6.93 10.77 14.32
C VAL A 5 -7.92 9.62 14.12
N LYS A 6 -8.94 9.80 13.24
CA LYS A 6 -9.85 8.72 12.87
C LYS A 6 -9.14 7.59 12.13
N PHE A 7 -8.22 7.94 11.25
CA PHE A 7 -7.43 6.96 10.50
C PHE A 7 -6.50 6.17 11.42
N ASP A 8 -5.83 6.82 12.35
CA ASP A 8 -4.98 6.15 13.37
C ASP A 8 -5.80 5.23 14.28
N ASP A 9 -7.04 5.61 14.65
CA ASP A 9 -7.98 4.75 15.39
C ASP A 9 -8.39 3.51 14.56
N GLN A 10 -8.63 3.70 13.27
CA GLN A 10 -8.91 2.60 12.34
C GLN A 10 -7.74 1.61 12.25
N LEU A 11 -6.51 2.11 12.10
CA LEU A 11 -5.28 1.31 12.10
C LEU A 11 -5.10 0.54 13.41
N THR A 12 -5.36 1.20 14.54
CA THR A 12 -5.25 0.59 15.87
C THR A 12 -6.23 -0.57 16.03
N LYS A 13 -7.50 -0.39 15.67
CA LYS A 13 -8.53 -1.44 15.70
C LYS A 13 -8.20 -2.60 14.78
N ALA A 14 -7.67 -2.31 13.58
CA ALA A 14 -7.22 -3.34 12.65
C ALA A 14 -6.04 -4.14 13.23
N ALA A 15 -5.07 -3.47 13.85
CA ALA A 15 -3.93 -4.12 14.52
C ALA A 15 -4.38 -5.02 15.69
N GLU A 16 -5.34 -4.57 16.49
CA GLU A 16 -5.94 -5.38 17.57
C GLU A 16 -6.63 -6.62 17.02
N SER A 17 -7.37 -6.49 15.92
CA SER A 17 -8.03 -7.61 15.25
C SER A 17 -7.01 -8.60 14.68
N PHE A 18 -5.93 -8.10 14.07
CA PHE A 18 -4.83 -8.93 13.58
C PHE A 18 -4.16 -9.73 14.71
N LYS A 19 -3.93 -9.12 15.86
CA LYS A 19 -3.32 -9.78 17.02
C LYS A 19 -4.18 -10.92 17.59
N LYS A 20 -5.48 -10.90 17.37
CA LYS A 20 -6.44 -11.96 17.81
C LYS A 20 -6.42 -13.20 16.90
N ILE A 21 -5.88 -13.11 15.67
CA ILE A 21 -5.79 -14.27 14.78
C ILE A 21 -4.89 -15.34 15.41
N ASP A 22 -5.34 -16.60 15.39
CA ASP A 22 -4.52 -17.72 15.90
C ASP A 22 -3.18 -17.77 15.18
N LYS A 23 -2.09 -17.95 15.93
CA LYS A 23 -0.72 -18.08 15.38
C LYS A 23 -0.54 -19.30 14.48
N LYS A 24 -1.41 -20.31 14.57
CA LYS A 24 -1.41 -21.50 13.74
C LYS A 24 -2.07 -21.28 12.39
N GLU A 25 -2.93 -20.26 12.29
CA GLU A 25 -3.64 -19.92 11.05
C GLU A 25 -2.65 -19.51 9.96
N VAL A 26 -2.86 -20.03 8.75
CA VAL A 26 -2.10 -19.63 7.57
C VAL A 26 -2.80 -18.44 6.93
N ILE A 27 -2.11 -17.30 6.89
CA ILE A 27 -2.65 -16.07 6.33
C ILE A 27 -2.47 -16.08 4.81
N ARG A 28 -3.56 -15.92 4.08
CA ARG A 28 -3.57 -15.81 2.63
C ARG A 28 -3.49 -14.34 2.24
N VAL A 29 -2.34 -13.93 1.67
CA VAL A 29 -2.07 -12.55 1.23
C VAL A 29 -2.30 -12.44 -0.28
N ILE A 30 -3.06 -11.45 -0.68
CA ILE A 30 -3.32 -11.09 -2.08
C ILE A 30 -2.91 -9.64 -2.27
N SER A 31 -2.05 -9.36 -3.24
CA SER A 31 -1.57 -8.00 -3.51
C SER A 31 -1.62 -7.66 -4.99
N HIS A 32 -1.62 -6.36 -5.29
CA HIS A 32 -1.60 -5.85 -6.65
C HIS A 32 -0.22 -6.05 -7.31
N LEU A 33 -0.19 -6.03 -8.65
CA LEU A 33 1.02 -6.36 -9.42
C LEU A 33 1.96 -5.17 -9.68
N ASP A 34 1.52 -3.95 -9.43
CA ASP A 34 2.32 -2.75 -9.69
C ASP A 34 3.34 -2.45 -8.57
N ALA A 35 4.03 -1.34 -8.69
CA ALA A 35 5.09 -1.00 -7.74
C ALA A 35 4.56 -0.72 -6.33
N ASP A 36 3.34 -0.16 -6.20
CA ASP A 36 2.72 0.09 -4.90
C ASP A 36 2.28 -1.23 -4.26
N GLY A 37 1.57 -2.09 -5.00
CA GLY A 37 1.16 -3.41 -4.52
C GLY A 37 2.33 -4.32 -4.13
N ILE A 38 3.41 -4.35 -4.92
CA ILE A 38 4.62 -5.12 -4.58
C ILE A 38 5.29 -4.57 -3.32
N SER A 39 5.33 -3.24 -3.16
CA SER A 39 5.84 -2.59 -1.95
C SER A 39 4.97 -2.91 -0.73
N ALA A 40 3.64 -2.81 -0.86
CA ALA A 40 2.67 -3.20 0.16
C ALA A 40 2.84 -4.67 0.58
N CYS A 41 2.96 -5.56 -0.41
CA CYS A 41 3.22 -6.99 -0.19
C CYS A 41 4.52 -7.22 0.57
N SER A 42 5.58 -6.50 0.23
CA SER A 42 6.89 -6.61 0.90
C SER A 42 6.81 -6.22 2.38
N VAL A 43 6.07 -5.15 2.69
CA VAL A 43 5.86 -4.70 4.07
C VAL A 43 5.05 -5.74 4.86
N ILE A 44 3.93 -6.23 4.31
CA ILE A 44 3.10 -7.21 5.04
C ILE A 44 3.85 -8.54 5.26
N ILE A 45 4.61 -9.02 4.28
CA ILE A 45 5.45 -10.23 4.42
C ILE A 45 6.46 -10.05 5.56
N LYS A 46 7.13 -8.90 5.63
CA LYS A 46 8.09 -8.64 6.72
C LYS A 46 7.40 -8.64 8.08
N LEU A 47 6.22 -8.01 8.18
CA LEU A 47 5.41 -8.06 9.41
C LEU A 47 5.07 -9.51 9.80
N LEU A 48 4.58 -10.31 8.85
CA LEU A 48 4.21 -11.71 9.11
C LEU A 48 5.41 -12.54 9.57
N ASN A 49 6.59 -12.30 8.99
CA ASN A 49 7.83 -12.94 9.43
C ASN A 49 8.24 -12.52 10.86
N ASN A 50 8.19 -11.22 11.17
CA ASN A 50 8.48 -10.72 12.51
C ASN A 50 7.53 -11.32 13.56
N GLU A 51 6.25 -11.47 13.18
CA GLU A 51 5.21 -12.06 14.02
C GLU A 51 5.21 -13.60 14.05
N ASN A 52 6.18 -14.26 13.39
CA ASN A 52 6.26 -15.72 13.24
C ASN A 52 4.96 -16.36 12.74
N ARG A 53 4.33 -15.75 11.73
CA ARG A 53 3.10 -16.23 11.12
C ARG A 53 3.38 -16.97 9.82
N LYS A 54 2.61 -18.02 9.57
CA LYS A 54 2.61 -18.73 8.28
C LYS A 54 1.75 -17.97 7.29
N TYR A 55 2.17 -17.92 6.05
CA TYR A 55 1.41 -17.23 5.00
C TYR A 55 1.62 -17.90 3.62
N SER A 56 0.69 -17.60 2.72
CA SER A 56 0.76 -17.91 1.29
C SER A 56 0.45 -16.61 0.53
N VAL A 57 1.17 -16.32 -0.55
CA VAL A 57 1.07 -15.05 -1.28
C VAL A 57 0.70 -15.30 -2.73
N SER A 58 -0.17 -14.43 -3.27
CA SER A 58 -0.37 -14.26 -4.71
C SER A 58 -0.36 -12.79 -5.08
N ILE A 59 0.23 -12.50 -6.21
CA ILE A 59 0.16 -11.20 -6.87
C ILE A 59 -0.85 -11.31 -8.01
N VAL A 60 -1.81 -10.41 -8.05
CA VAL A 60 -2.88 -10.42 -9.06
C VAL A 60 -2.94 -9.07 -9.78
N GLN A 61 -3.36 -9.11 -11.04
CA GLN A 61 -3.56 -7.88 -11.82
C GLN A 61 -4.88 -7.21 -11.46
N GLN A 62 -5.91 -7.99 -11.18
CA GLN A 62 -7.23 -7.49 -10.87
C GLN A 62 -7.99 -8.50 -10.02
N LEU A 63 -8.76 -8.01 -9.06
CA LEU A 63 -9.75 -8.80 -8.33
C LEU A 63 -11.05 -8.79 -9.12
N ASN A 64 -11.49 -9.98 -9.52
CA ASN A 64 -12.79 -10.21 -10.13
C ASN A 64 -13.45 -11.44 -9.51
N LYS A 65 -14.71 -11.67 -9.83
CA LYS A 65 -15.49 -12.78 -9.26
C LYS A 65 -14.88 -14.17 -9.51
N ALA A 66 -14.19 -14.37 -10.64
CA ALA A 66 -13.51 -15.63 -10.95
C ALA A 66 -12.31 -15.87 -10.01
N VAL A 67 -11.49 -14.84 -9.78
CA VAL A 67 -10.36 -14.90 -8.82
C VAL A 67 -10.87 -15.11 -7.40
N LEU A 68 -11.92 -14.40 -6.99
CA LEU A 68 -12.51 -14.54 -5.65
C LEU A 68 -13.07 -15.96 -5.43
N ASN A 69 -13.74 -16.54 -6.41
CA ASN A 69 -14.21 -17.92 -6.33
C ASN A 69 -13.07 -18.94 -6.20
N GLN A 70 -11.94 -18.73 -6.88
CA GLN A 70 -10.75 -19.56 -6.70
C GLN A 70 -10.19 -19.43 -5.27
N LEU A 71 -10.08 -18.22 -4.75
CA LEU A 71 -9.62 -17.96 -3.38
C LEU A 71 -10.56 -18.57 -2.34
N ALA A 72 -11.88 -18.52 -2.55
CA ALA A 72 -12.85 -19.13 -1.64
C ALA A 72 -12.74 -20.66 -1.58
N ALA A 73 -12.31 -21.30 -2.66
CA ALA A 73 -12.08 -22.74 -2.72
C ALA A 73 -10.78 -23.19 -2.04
N GLU A 74 -9.87 -22.25 -1.73
CA GLU A 74 -8.62 -22.55 -1.02
C GLU A 74 -8.87 -22.86 0.47
N PRO A 75 -8.02 -23.67 1.11
CA PRO A 75 -8.20 -24.13 2.50
C PRO A 75 -7.80 -23.07 3.54
N TYR A 76 -7.94 -21.79 3.25
CA TYR A 76 -7.58 -20.68 4.14
C TYR A 76 -8.81 -20.05 4.76
N ASN A 77 -8.69 -19.60 6.01
CA ASN A 77 -9.77 -18.89 6.73
C ASN A 77 -9.43 -17.43 7.03
N CYS A 78 -8.21 -17.01 6.78
CA CYS A 78 -7.77 -15.63 6.97
C CYS A 78 -7.15 -15.08 5.70
N PHE A 79 -7.69 -13.96 5.20
CA PHE A 79 -7.27 -13.29 3.98
C PHE A 79 -6.85 -11.86 4.28
N ILE A 80 -5.73 -11.42 3.70
CA ILE A 80 -5.30 -10.02 3.72
C ILE A 80 -5.11 -9.56 2.29
N PHE A 81 -5.89 -8.59 1.88
CA PHE A 81 -5.76 -7.88 0.61
C PHE A 81 -4.95 -6.61 0.85
N THR A 82 -3.91 -6.39 0.06
CA THR A 82 -3.03 -5.22 0.15
C THR A 82 -2.99 -4.49 -1.17
N ASP A 83 -3.26 -3.20 -1.16
CA ASP A 83 -3.31 -2.33 -2.33
C ASP A 83 -4.33 -2.81 -3.39
N ILE A 84 -5.39 -3.46 -2.94
CA ILE A 84 -6.46 -3.99 -3.78
C ILE A 84 -7.66 -4.37 -2.91
N GLY A 85 -8.88 -4.28 -3.47
CA GLY A 85 -10.09 -4.81 -2.83
C GLY A 85 -11.17 -3.77 -2.58
N SER A 86 -10.85 -2.49 -2.48
CA SER A 86 -11.79 -1.42 -2.19
C SER A 86 -12.92 -1.28 -3.22
N GLY A 87 -12.63 -1.56 -4.48
CA GLY A 87 -13.61 -1.46 -5.57
C GLY A 87 -14.51 -2.69 -5.74
N VAL A 88 -14.34 -3.75 -4.94
CA VAL A 88 -15.08 -5.03 -5.07
C VAL A 88 -15.43 -5.62 -3.70
N VAL A 89 -15.65 -4.76 -2.71
CA VAL A 89 -15.91 -5.17 -1.32
C VAL A 89 -17.16 -6.05 -1.21
N SER A 90 -18.21 -5.75 -1.98
CA SER A 90 -19.45 -6.57 -2.01
C SER A 90 -19.16 -8.00 -2.46
N ASP A 91 -18.40 -8.17 -3.53
CA ASP A 91 -18.03 -9.49 -4.04
C ASP A 91 -17.14 -10.25 -3.05
N ILE A 92 -16.19 -9.56 -2.40
CA ILE A 92 -15.33 -10.14 -1.34
C ILE A 92 -16.20 -10.64 -0.18
N LYS A 93 -17.11 -9.80 0.30
CA LYS A 93 -18.01 -10.13 1.41
C LYS A 93 -18.91 -11.34 1.10
N GLU A 94 -19.48 -11.38 -0.11
CA GLU A 94 -20.33 -12.48 -0.55
C GLU A 94 -19.53 -13.78 -0.64
N THR A 95 -18.37 -13.72 -1.33
CA THR A 95 -17.59 -14.90 -1.71
C THR A 95 -16.79 -15.49 -0.55
N LEU A 96 -16.25 -14.63 0.32
CA LEU A 96 -15.46 -15.03 1.50
C LEU A 96 -16.27 -14.96 2.80
N ASN A 97 -17.59 -15.11 2.71
CA ASN A 97 -18.47 -15.10 3.89
C ASN A 97 -18.01 -16.13 4.92
N GLY A 98 -17.98 -15.73 6.19
CA GLY A 98 -17.50 -16.58 7.31
C GLY A 98 -15.98 -16.72 7.42
N LYS A 99 -15.19 -16.08 6.55
CA LYS A 99 -13.75 -15.98 6.64
C LYS A 99 -13.34 -14.68 7.35
N THR A 100 -12.15 -14.67 7.94
CA THR A 100 -11.54 -13.43 8.45
C THR A 100 -10.89 -12.70 7.30
N VAL A 101 -11.35 -11.47 7.02
CA VAL A 101 -10.87 -10.69 5.88
C VAL A 101 -10.37 -9.33 6.33
N PHE A 102 -9.16 -8.98 5.88
CA PHE A 102 -8.57 -7.66 5.98
C PHE A 102 -8.43 -7.07 4.58
N ILE A 103 -8.80 -5.80 4.43
CA ILE A 103 -8.52 -5.00 3.22
C ILE A 103 -7.73 -3.77 3.67
N LEU A 104 -6.49 -3.67 3.21
CA LEU A 104 -5.56 -2.56 3.48
C LEU A 104 -5.28 -1.87 2.14
N ASP A 105 -6.06 -0.84 1.82
CA ASP A 105 -6.12 -0.30 0.47
C ASP A 105 -6.35 1.21 0.52
N HIS A 106 -6.02 1.92 -0.57
CA HIS A 106 -6.15 3.37 -0.69
C HIS A 106 -7.05 3.81 -1.87
N HIS A 107 -7.48 2.86 -2.69
CA HIS A 107 -8.34 3.12 -3.84
C HIS A 107 -9.74 3.58 -3.44
N SER A 108 -10.46 4.18 -4.40
CA SER A 108 -11.86 4.56 -4.23
C SER A 108 -12.71 3.37 -3.78
N ILE A 109 -13.62 3.64 -2.85
CA ILE A 109 -14.43 2.61 -2.21
C ILE A 109 -15.73 2.44 -2.98
N GLU A 110 -16.14 1.20 -3.22
CA GLU A 110 -17.48 0.84 -3.66
C GLU A 110 -18.51 1.25 -2.58
N ASP A 111 -19.66 1.77 -3.00
CA ASP A 111 -20.76 2.09 -2.07
C ASP A 111 -21.43 0.80 -1.56
N ALA A 112 -20.86 0.22 -0.54
CA ALA A 112 -21.26 -1.05 0.04
C ALA A 112 -21.10 -1.10 1.55
N ALA A 113 -21.87 -1.96 2.21
CA ALA A 113 -21.71 -2.27 3.63
C ALA A 113 -20.60 -3.32 3.82
N PHE A 114 -19.58 -3.00 4.60
CA PHE A 114 -18.38 -3.83 4.77
C PHE A 114 -18.63 -5.08 5.66
N GLY A 115 -19.66 -5.05 6.51
CA GLY A 115 -19.93 -6.16 7.45
C GLY A 115 -18.78 -6.36 8.44
N ASP A 116 -18.32 -7.61 8.56
CA ASP A 116 -17.24 -8.01 9.48
C ASP A 116 -15.84 -7.89 8.89
N ILE A 117 -15.69 -7.32 7.68
CA ILE A 117 -14.40 -7.08 7.05
C ILE A 117 -13.65 -6.00 7.84
N VAL A 118 -12.41 -6.31 8.21
CA VAL A 118 -11.49 -5.32 8.77
C VAL A 118 -10.96 -4.46 7.64
N PHE A 119 -11.59 -3.30 7.44
CA PHE A 119 -11.32 -2.45 6.31
C PHE A 119 -10.56 -1.18 6.74
N VAL A 120 -9.33 -1.04 6.27
CA VAL A 120 -8.50 0.16 6.46
C VAL A 120 -8.37 0.85 5.11
N ASN A 121 -9.00 2.02 5.01
CA ASN A 121 -8.94 2.83 3.81
C ASN A 121 -9.03 4.32 4.18
N PRO A 122 -8.13 5.18 3.68
CA PRO A 122 -8.07 6.61 4.01
C PRO A 122 -9.36 7.35 3.63
N HIS A 123 -10.05 6.96 2.56
CA HIS A 123 -11.30 7.58 2.13
C HIS A 123 -12.43 7.49 3.17
N LEU A 124 -12.43 6.46 4.02
CA LEU A 124 -13.38 6.36 5.15
C LEU A 124 -13.19 7.48 6.19
N CYS A 125 -12.01 8.10 6.17
CA CYS A 125 -11.63 9.19 7.05
C CYS A 125 -11.52 10.55 6.36
N TRP A 126 -12.01 10.67 5.09
CA TRP A 126 -11.91 11.89 4.28
C TRP A 126 -10.46 12.30 3.97
N ILE A 127 -9.55 11.33 3.88
CA ILE A 127 -8.17 11.49 3.44
C ILE A 127 -8.09 11.06 1.98
N ASP A 128 -7.40 11.83 1.15
CA ASP A 128 -7.24 11.53 -0.27
C ASP A 128 -6.21 10.43 -0.49
N GLY A 129 -6.68 9.19 -0.71
CA GLY A 129 -5.85 8.03 -1.01
C GLY A 129 -5.04 8.16 -2.29
N GLY A 130 -5.47 8.97 -3.24
CA GLY A 130 -4.72 9.19 -4.49
C GLY A 130 -3.53 10.16 -4.35
N ARG A 131 -3.40 10.89 -3.21
CA ARG A 131 -2.40 11.95 -3.06
C ARG A 131 -1.67 11.94 -1.71
N GLU A 132 -2.34 11.55 -0.63
CA GLU A 132 -1.80 11.71 0.72
C GLU A 132 -1.19 10.44 1.28
N ILE A 133 -1.60 9.26 0.76
CA ILE A 133 -1.07 7.96 1.17
C ILE A 133 -1.32 6.93 0.08
N SER A 134 -0.32 6.11 -0.23
CA SER A 134 -0.43 4.98 -1.15
C SER A 134 -0.85 3.69 -0.44
N GLY A 135 -1.17 2.63 -1.18
CA GLY A 135 -1.48 1.32 -0.61
C GLY A 135 -0.34 0.77 0.25
N ALA A 136 0.91 0.90 -0.21
CA ALA A 136 2.08 0.55 0.60
C ALA A 136 2.19 1.41 1.87
N GLY A 137 1.80 2.69 1.78
CA GLY A 137 1.72 3.58 2.93
C GLY A 137 0.68 3.13 3.95
N VAL A 138 -0.52 2.71 3.50
CA VAL A 138 -1.57 2.15 4.36
C VAL A 138 -1.07 0.89 5.06
N VAL A 139 -0.49 -0.05 4.31
CA VAL A 139 0.06 -1.30 4.87
C VAL A 139 1.21 -1.01 5.84
N PHE A 140 2.07 -0.04 5.53
CA PHE A 140 3.15 0.38 6.43
C PHE A 140 2.62 0.95 7.75
N LYS A 141 1.65 1.86 7.71
CA LYS A 141 1.03 2.42 8.92
C LYS A 141 0.34 1.33 9.74
N PHE A 142 -0.37 0.40 9.09
CA PHE A 142 -0.93 -0.77 9.77
C PHE A 142 0.17 -1.63 10.42
N ALA A 143 1.24 -1.93 9.69
CA ALA A 143 2.35 -2.72 10.21
C ALA A 143 3.01 -2.07 11.43
N CYS A 144 3.20 -0.75 11.41
CA CYS A 144 3.71 0.01 12.56
C CYS A 144 2.76 -0.02 13.77
N ALA A 145 1.44 -0.05 13.54
CA ALA A 145 0.45 -0.21 14.62
C ALA A 145 0.48 -1.61 15.27
N VAL A 146 0.89 -2.63 14.51
CA VAL A 146 1.09 -4.00 15.03
C VAL A 146 2.44 -4.11 15.75
N ASP A 147 3.52 -3.70 15.08
CA ASP A 147 4.92 -3.80 15.54
C ASP A 147 5.68 -2.51 15.17
N LYS A 148 6.06 -1.73 16.18
CA LYS A 148 6.75 -0.46 15.98
C LYS A 148 8.11 -0.61 15.25
N SER A 149 8.76 -1.77 15.32
CA SER A 149 10.02 -2.01 14.60
C SER A 149 9.86 -1.89 13.08
N MET A 150 8.63 -2.01 12.57
CA MET A 150 8.31 -1.86 11.15
C MET A 150 8.58 -0.44 10.60
N GLU A 151 8.79 0.56 11.47
CA GLU A 151 9.24 1.91 11.05
C GLU A 151 10.52 1.85 10.18
N GLU A 152 11.34 0.81 10.31
CA GLU A 152 12.52 0.58 9.46
C GLU A 152 12.20 0.45 7.97
N LEU A 153 10.96 0.07 7.61
CA LEU A 153 10.51 -0.15 6.24
C LEU A 153 9.85 1.08 5.60
N ALA A 154 9.90 2.25 6.24
CA ALA A 154 9.31 3.48 5.70
C ALA A 154 9.77 3.76 4.25
N HIS A 155 11.02 3.41 3.89
CA HIS A 155 11.55 3.58 2.53
C HIS A 155 10.84 2.69 1.50
N ILE A 156 10.34 1.52 1.87
CA ILE A 156 9.57 0.64 0.97
C ILE A 156 8.21 1.28 0.67
N ALA A 157 7.54 1.83 1.69
CA ALA A 157 6.28 2.55 1.49
C ALA A 157 6.45 3.76 0.56
N ILE A 158 7.58 4.48 0.65
CA ILE A 158 7.87 5.59 -0.25
C ILE A 158 8.13 5.12 -1.70
N ILE A 159 8.72 3.95 -1.90
CA ILE A 159 8.85 3.36 -3.24
C ILE A 159 7.46 3.11 -3.85
N GLY A 160 6.51 2.58 -3.06
CA GLY A 160 5.14 2.42 -3.49
C GLY A 160 4.49 3.75 -3.88
N ALA A 161 4.56 4.75 -3.02
CA ALA A 161 4.01 6.09 -3.29
C ALA A 161 4.62 6.77 -4.55
N ILE A 162 5.90 6.49 -4.86
CA ILE A 162 6.52 6.92 -6.13
C ILE A 162 5.93 6.12 -7.30
N GLY A 163 5.67 4.82 -7.13
CA GLY A 163 5.02 3.98 -8.13
C GLY A 163 3.67 4.54 -8.57
N ASP A 164 2.91 5.09 -7.62
CA ASP A 164 1.61 5.74 -7.81
C ASP A 164 1.72 7.23 -8.18
N LEU A 165 2.91 7.71 -8.50
CA LEU A 165 3.17 9.11 -8.88
C LEU A 165 2.71 10.14 -7.82
N GLN A 166 2.59 9.75 -6.55
CA GLN A 166 2.10 10.62 -5.48
C GLN A 166 3.13 11.67 -5.02
N GLU A 167 4.37 11.61 -5.53
CA GLU A 167 5.41 12.59 -5.25
C GLU A 167 5.38 13.82 -6.18
N GLN A 168 4.43 13.91 -7.11
CA GLN A 168 4.27 15.08 -7.98
C GLN A 168 4.02 16.35 -7.16
N ASN A 169 4.90 17.34 -7.32
CA ASN A 169 4.91 18.57 -6.50
C ASN A 169 5.27 18.36 -5.01
N GLY A 170 5.89 17.24 -4.66
CA GLY A 170 6.27 16.84 -3.31
C GLY A 170 5.22 15.97 -2.62
N PHE A 171 5.68 15.16 -1.68
CA PHE A 171 4.78 14.33 -0.88
C PHE A 171 3.91 15.18 0.06
N LEU A 172 2.66 14.77 0.23
CA LEU A 172 1.68 15.43 1.08
C LEU A 172 1.42 14.59 2.34
N ARG A 173 1.13 15.29 3.45
CA ARG A 173 0.59 14.72 4.69
C ARG A 173 1.23 13.39 5.11
N LEU A 174 0.49 12.28 5.05
CA LEU A 174 0.93 10.96 5.51
C LEU A 174 2.15 10.43 4.74
N ASN A 175 2.20 10.64 3.42
CA ASN A 175 3.40 10.28 2.65
C ASN A 175 4.62 11.11 3.06
N ASP A 176 4.46 12.40 3.39
CA ASP A 176 5.55 13.25 3.87
C ASP A 176 6.04 12.80 5.27
N GLU A 177 5.13 12.38 6.16
CA GLU A 177 5.48 11.78 7.45
C GLU A 177 6.28 10.49 7.29
N ILE A 178 5.85 9.62 6.36
CA ILE A 178 6.55 8.37 6.05
C ILE A 178 7.93 8.67 5.46
N LEU A 179 8.04 9.65 4.54
CA LEU A 179 9.32 10.10 4.00
C LEU A 179 10.27 10.61 5.09
N LYS A 180 9.79 11.46 6.00
CA LYS A 180 10.57 11.94 7.15
C LYS A 180 11.09 10.78 8.00
N THR A 181 10.27 9.76 8.21
CA THR A 181 10.68 8.54 8.93
C THR A 181 11.78 7.79 8.18
N ALA A 182 11.65 7.62 6.87
CA ALA A 182 12.66 6.96 6.03
C ALA A 182 13.99 7.72 6.00
N VAL A 183 13.94 9.06 5.93
CA VAL A 183 15.13 9.93 6.00
C VAL A 183 15.79 9.83 7.38
N LYS A 184 15.02 9.90 8.46
CA LYS A 184 15.53 9.75 9.84
C LYS A 184 16.23 8.41 10.04
N ASN A 185 15.73 7.35 9.42
CA ASN A 185 16.32 6.01 9.47
C ASN A 185 17.56 5.86 8.54
N GLY A 186 17.95 6.91 7.81
CA GLY A 186 19.09 6.89 6.90
C GLY A 186 18.91 6.02 5.66
N LYS A 187 17.66 5.66 5.32
CA LYS A 187 17.33 4.79 4.19
C LYS A 187 17.06 5.55 2.88
N ILE A 188 16.66 6.82 3.00
CA ILE A 188 16.41 7.73 1.87
C ILE A 188 17.20 9.01 2.09
N LYS A 189 17.77 9.55 1.01
CA LYS A 189 18.32 10.90 0.94
C LYS A 189 17.47 11.72 -0.01
N VAL A 190 17.04 12.89 0.43
CA VAL A 190 16.27 13.83 -0.39
C VAL A 190 17.24 14.92 -0.87
N GLU A 191 17.32 15.11 -2.16
CA GLU A 191 18.14 16.14 -2.79
C GLU A 191 17.27 17.02 -3.69
N ARG A 192 17.66 18.30 -3.80
CA ARG A 192 17.03 19.20 -4.76
C ARG A 192 17.75 19.11 -6.08
N GLY A 193 17.06 18.82 -7.17
CA GLY A 193 17.67 18.68 -8.50
C GLY A 193 16.61 18.62 -9.61
N LEU A 194 17.09 18.47 -10.84
CA LEU A 194 16.22 18.23 -11.99
C LEU A 194 15.67 16.82 -11.91
N ARG A 195 14.34 16.72 -11.91
CA ARG A 195 13.63 15.44 -12.02
C ARG A 195 13.43 15.10 -13.49
N ILE A 196 14.39 14.37 -14.06
CA ILE A 196 14.35 13.91 -15.45
C ILE A 196 14.56 12.41 -15.45
N PHE A 197 13.66 11.67 -16.12
CA PHE A 197 13.77 10.23 -16.22
C PHE A 197 15.10 9.81 -16.89
N GLY A 198 15.83 8.93 -16.20
CA GLY A 198 17.12 8.43 -16.70
C GLY A 198 18.35 9.32 -16.42
N ALA A 199 18.20 10.49 -15.79
CA ALA A 199 19.31 11.38 -15.48
C ALA A 199 20.43 10.74 -14.63
N GLN A 200 20.10 9.73 -13.83
CA GLN A 200 21.08 8.99 -13.02
C GLN A 200 21.84 7.90 -13.81
N ARG A 201 21.33 7.50 -14.97
CA ARG A 201 21.86 6.37 -15.77
C ARG A 201 22.42 6.79 -17.13
N LYS A 202 22.08 7.97 -17.61
CA LYS A 202 22.48 8.51 -18.90
C LYS A 202 23.25 9.82 -18.71
N PRO A 203 24.16 10.19 -19.63
CA PRO A 203 24.72 11.53 -19.66
C PRO A 203 23.60 12.58 -19.72
N LEU A 204 23.75 13.70 -19.02
CA LEU A 204 22.69 14.69 -18.85
C LEU A 204 22.11 15.19 -20.18
N HIS A 205 22.98 15.44 -21.20
CA HIS A 205 22.53 15.86 -22.52
C HIS A 205 21.62 14.83 -23.19
N LYS A 206 21.92 13.52 -23.03
CA LYS A 206 21.07 12.45 -23.56
C LYS A 206 19.75 12.31 -22.75
N ALA A 207 19.81 12.51 -21.45
CA ALA A 207 18.59 12.52 -20.63
C ALA A 207 17.68 13.67 -21.02
N LEU A 208 18.22 14.86 -21.32
CA LEU A 208 17.48 16.03 -21.79
C LEU A 208 16.92 15.83 -23.20
N GLU A 209 17.73 15.30 -24.14
CA GLU A 209 17.33 15.01 -25.53
C GLU A 209 16.12 14.08 -25.60
N TYR A 210 16.08 13.03 -24.76
CA TYR A 210 14.99 12.05 -24.75
C TYR A 210 13.89 12.36 -23.75
N CYS A 211 13.99 13.47 -23.00
CA CYS A 211 12.97 13.85 -22.03
C CYS A 211 11.72 14.34 -22.74
N THR A 212 10.59 13.71 -22.46
CA THR A 212 9.27 14.11 -22.97
C THR A 212 8.39 14.73 -21.89
N ASP A 213 8.72 14.45 -20.62
CA ASP A 213 8.05 14.99 -19.46
C ASP A 213 9.08 15.32 -18.35
N PRO A 214 9.33 16.61 -18.06
CA PRO A 214 8.82 17.78 -18.78
C PRO A 214 9.46 17.93 -20.17
N TYR A 215 8.65 18.37 -21.15
CA TYR A 215 9.22 18.79 -22.44
C TYR A 215 9.98 20.11 -22.24
N ILE A 216 11.26 20.11 -22.64
CA ILE A 216 12.15 21.28 -22.50
C ILE A 216 12.47 21.83 -23.90
N PRO A 217 11.88 22.98 -24.30
CA PRO A 217 12.14 23.56 -25.62
C PRO A 217 13.62 23.78 -25.87
N GLY A 218 14.11 23.37 -27.05
CA GLY A 218 15.53 23.49 -27.44
C GLY A 218 16.46 22.39 -26.91
N PHE A 219 15.96 21.45 -26.13
CA PHE A 219 16.69 20.28 -25.65
C PHE A 219 15.98 18.98 -25.96
N SER A 220 14.67 18.92 -25.70
CA SER A 220 13.87 17.70 -25.90
C SER A 220 13.59 17.48 -27.40
N GLY A 221 13.87 16.27 -27.88
CA GLY A 221 13.59 15.87 -29.26
C GLY A 221 14.54 16.43 -30.30
N SER A 222 15.74 16.88 -29.90
CA SER A 222 16.77 17.38 -30.81
C SER A 222 17.70 16.29 -31.33
#